data_5b040489fb93cf9b806bff4411bc395c
#
_entry.id   5b040489fb93cf9b806bff4411bc395c
#
_cell.length_a   1.000
_cell.length_b   1.000
_cell.length_c   1.000
_cell.angle_alpha   90.00
_cell.angle_beta   90.00
_cell.angle_gamma   90.00
#
_symmetry.space_group_name_H-M   'P 1'
#
loop_
_entity.id
_entity.type
_entity.pdbx_description
1 polymer ?
#
loop_
_entity_poly.entity_id
_entity_poly.type
_entity_poly.pdbx_seq_one_letter_code
_entity_poly.pdbx_strand_id
1 'polypeptide(L)'
;MRKKSKITEQDLIELGFERKDQTAERTGSENDWYYYTLDIADVCLITNDNEHADVNAWYVYLFDKDGVVFKTSEDTAQLVHLLKSNQI
;
A
#
# COMPACT_ATOMS: atom_id res chain seq x y z
N MET A 1 10.95 23.74 5.91
CA MET A 1 10.42 22.68 5.03
C MET A 1 9.98 21.49 5.85
N ARG A 2 8.78 21.00 5.62
CA ARG A 2 8.27 19.85 6.36
C ARG A 2 8.87 18.54 5.82
N LYS A 3 9.39 17.72 6.73
CA LYS A 3 9.93 16.42 6.38
C LYS A 3 8.78 15.42 6.17
N LYS A 4 8.80 14.71 5.06
CA LYS A 4 7.80 13.69 4.78
C LYS A 4 8.08 12.43 5.58
N SER A 5 7.03 11.76 6.01
CA SER A 5 7.10 10.58 6.87
C SER A 5 7.00 9.28 6.07
N LYS A 6 7.70 8.26 6.54
CA LYS A 6 7.56 6.91 5.95
C LYS A 6 6.14 6.38 6.23
N ILE A 7 5.65 5.55 5.32
CA ILE A 7 4.35 4.92 5.48
C ILE A 7 4.44 3.87 6.59
N THR A 8 3.44 3.86 7.48
CA THR A 8 3.30 2.84 8.51
C THR A 8 2.03 2.03 8.23
N GLU A 9 1.91 0.85 8.85
CA GLU A 9 0.68 0.06 8.70
C GLU A 9 -0.52 0.82 9.23
N GLN A 10 -0.35 1.61 10.30
CA GLN A 10 -1.44 2.42 10.84
C GLN A 10 -1.93 3.43 9.79
N ASP A 11 -1.01 4.04 9.04
CA ASP A 11 -1.38 4.96 7.96
C ASP A 11 -2.25 4.26 6.92
N LEU A 12 -1.86 3.04 6.53
CA LEU A 12 -2.60 2.26 5.54
C LEU A 12 -4.00 1.93 6.03
N ILE A 13 -4.11 1.50 7.28
CA ILE A 13 -5.39 1.16 7.88
C ILE A 13 -6.30 2.39 7.94
N GLU A 14 -5.76 3.53 8.36
CA GLU A 14 -6.53 4.78 8.46
C GLU A 14 -7.02 5.27 7.09
N LEU A 15 -6.26 5.01 6.04
CA LEU A 15 -6.65 5.38 4.69
C LEU A 15 -7.68 4.43 4.08
N GLY A 16 -7.96 3.31 4.73
CA GLY A 16 -8.96 2.35 4.27
C GLY A 16 -8.41 1.14 3.54
N PHE A 17 -7.11 0.96 3.55
CA PHE A 17 -6.51 -0.23 2.94
C PHE A 17 -6.91 -1.49 3.70
N GLU A 18 -7.12 -2.58 2.97
CA GLU A 18 -7.45 -3.88 3.53
C GLU A 18 -6.23 -4.78 3.54
N ARG A 19 -6.03 -5.47 4.64
CA ARG A 19 -4.93 -6.44 4.76
C ARG A 19 -5.30 -7.73 4.03
N LYS A 20 -4.38 -8.22 3.21
CA LYS A 20 -4.52 -9.48 2.49
C LYS A 20 -3.46 -10.45 2.98
N ASP A 21 -3.90 -11.49 3.69
CA ASP A 21 -3.00 -12.49 4.26
C ASP A 21 -2.80 -13.65 3.29
N GLN A 22 -1.54 -14.11 3.18
CA GLN A 22 -1.17 -15.24 2.34
C GLN A 22 -0.47 -16.27 3.23
N THR A 23 -0.91 -17.52 3.16
CA THR A 23 -0.30 -18.58 3.97
C THR A 23 0.89 -19.20 3.26
N ALA A 24 1.88 -19.63 4.05
CA ALA A 24 3.06 -20.31 3.53
C ALA A 24 2.68 -21.58 2.76
N GLU A 25 1.73 -22.33 3.28
CA GLU A 25 1.24 -23.56 2.66
C GLU A 25 0.65 -23.30 1.28
N ARG A 26 -0.12 -22.24 1.15
CA ARG A 26 -0.83 -21.91 -0.08
C ARG A 26 0.10 -21.36 -1.17
N THR A 27 1.09 -20.55 -0.76
CA THR A 27 1.98 -19.87 -1.70
C THR A 27 3.31 -20.58 -1.93
N GLY A 28 3.62 -21.58 -1.09
CA GLY A 28 4.91 -22.28 -1.17
C GLY A 28 6.07 -21.50 -0.59
N SER A 29 5.82 -20.40 0.13
CA SER A 29 6.86 -19.62 0.78
C SER A 29 7.21 -20.24 2.14
N GLU A 30 8.30 -19.78 2.76
CA GLU A 30 8.74 -20.30 4.05
C GLU A 30 7.84 -19.87 5.20
N ASN A 31 7.31 -18.66 5.12
CA ASN A 31 6.49 -18.07 6.18
C ASN A 31 5.22 -17.49 5.60
N ASP A 32 4.23 -17.30 6.45
CA ASP A 32 3.03 -16.55 6.09
C ASP A 32 3.44 -15.09 5.86
N TRP A 33 2.75 -14.42 4.95
CA TRP A 33 3.04 -13.02 4.66
C TRP A 33 1.75 -12.27 4.34
N TYR A 34 1.81 -10.95 4.34
CA TYR A 34 0.63 -10.13 4.05
C TYR A 34 1.04 -8.83 3.37
N TYR A 35 0.05 -8.22 2.74
CA TYR A 35 0.18 -6.93 2.09
C TYR A 35 -1.17 -6.20 2.19
N TYR A 36 -1.24 -4.97 1.69
CA TYR A 36 -2.46 -4.18 1.75
C TYR A 36 -2.90 -3.75 0.37
N THR A 37 -4.23 -3.63 0.18
CA THR A 37 -4.81 -3.17 -1.08
C THR A 37 -5.94 -2.18 -0.80
N LEU A 38 -6.19 -1.31 -1.76
CA LEU A 38 -7.30 -0.37 -1.70
C LEU A 38 -7.82 -0.12 -3.11
N ASP A 39 -9.10 -0.38 -3.34
CA ASP A 39 -9.76 -0.13 -4.62
C ASP A 39 -10.56 1.16 -4.53
N ILE A 40 -10.26 2.13 -5.39
CA ILE A 40 -10.98 3.40 -5.47
C ILE A 40 -11.16 3.76 -6.93
N ALA A 41 -12.41 4.02 -7.35
CA ALA A 41 -12.70 4.54 -8.68
C ALA A 41 -12.05 3.70 -9.80
N ASP A 42 -12.14 2.37 -9.69
CA ASP A 42 -11.56 1.41 -10.63
C ASP A 42 -10.03 1.40 -10.65
N VAL A 43 -9.41 2.06 -9.68
CA VAL A 43 -7.95 2.02 -9.50
C VAL A 43 -7.62 1.12 -8.33
N CYS A 44 -6.74 0.16 -8.53
CA CYS A 44 -6.28 -0.73 -7.45
C CYS A 44 -4.91 -0.26 -6.96
N LEU A 45 -4.84 0.09 -5.68
CA LEU A 45 -3.60 0.43 -5.01
C LEU A 45 -3.13 -0.80 -4.23
N ILE A 46 -1.86 -1.11 -4.33
CA ILE A 46 -1.29 -2.29 -3.69
C ILE A 46 0.05 -1.93 -3.05
N THR A 47 0.37 -2.60 -1.95
CA THR A 47 1.64 -2.38 -1.26
C THR A 47 2.58 -3.56 -1.47
N ASN A 48 3.87 -3.36 -1.13
CA ASN A 48 4.80 -4.45 -0.98
C ASN A 48 4.36 -5.34 0.20
N ASP A 49 4.96 -6.52 0.32
CA ASP A 49 4.63 -7.42 1.42
C ASP A 49 5.36 -7.02 2.72
N ASN A 50 4.90 -7.59 3.84
CA ASN A 50 5.45 -7.26 5.16
C ASN A 50 6.92 -7.59 5.31
N GLU A 51 7.40 -8.67 4.70
CA GLU A 51 8.80 -9.05 4.78
C GLU A 51 9.69 -8.03 4.07
N HIS A 52 9.27 -7.58 2.90
CA HIS A 52 9.97 -6.55 2.15
C HIS A 52 9.90 -5.20 2.87
N ALA A 53 8.75 -4.90 3.48
CA ALA A 53 8.56 -3.65 4.22
C ALA A 53 9.45 -3.56 5.47
N ASP A 54 9.74 -4.69 6.11
CA ASP A 54 10.63 -4.71 7.27
C ASP A 54 12.04 -4.26 6.91
N VAL A 55 12.44 -4.47 5.66
CA VAL A 55 13.79 -4.08 5.20
C VAL A 55 13.79 -2.70 4.57
N ASN A 56 12.79 -2.40 3.74
CA ASN A 56 12.75 -1.21 2.89
C ASN A 56 11.61 -0.24 3.18
N ALA A 57 10.85 -0.46 4.26
CA ALA A 57 9.63 0.28 4.59
C ALA A 57 8.49 0.01 3.59
N TRP A 58 7.28 0.43 3.96
CA TRP A 58 6.11 0.26 3.10
C TRP A 58 6.13 1.26 1.95
N TYR A 59 5.63 0.82 0.79
CA TYR A 59 5.35 1.73 -0.32
C TYR A 59 4.08 1.28 -1.02
N VAL A 60 3.44 2.22 -1.72
CA VAL A 60 2.18 1.98 -2.44
C VAL A 60 2.43 2.19 -3.92
N TYR A 61 1.88 1.32 -4.75
CA TYR A 61 1.96 1.48 -6.20
C TYR A 61 0.63 1.13 -6.84
N LEU A 62 0.47 1.53 -8.08
CA LEU A 62 -0.74 1.23 -8.86
C LEU A 62 -0.60 -0.15 -9.48
N PHE A 63 -1.61 -0.98 -9.28
CA PHE A 63 -1.64 -2.30 -9.91
C PHE A 63 -1.60 -2.15 -11.44
N ASP A 64 -0.80 -2.95 -12.09
CA ASP A 64 -0.58 -2.93 -13.54
C ASP A 64 0.13 -1.68 -14.07
N LYS A 65 0.70 -0.86 -13.20
CA LYS A 65 1.46 0.34 -13.63
C LYS A 65 2.86 0.29 -13.03
N ASP A 66 3.85 0.22 -13.89
CA ASP A 66 5.25 0.22 -13.45
C ASP A 66 5.79 1.66 -13.39
N GLY A 67 6.79 1.85 -12.55
CA GLY A 67 7.55 3.08 -12.52
C GLY A 67 7.02 4.18 -11.62
N VAL A 68 5.86 4.00 -11.00
CA VAL A 68 5.30 5.00 -10.08
C VAL A 68 5.09 4.35 -8.71
N VAL A 69 5.75 4.89 -7.69
CA VAL A 69 5.70 4.36 -6.33
C VAL A 69 5.55 5.52 -5.36
N PHE A 70 4.65 5.37 -4.40
CA PHE A 70 4.42 6.36 -3.34
C PHE A 70 5.08 5.84 -2.06
N LYS A 71 6.10 6.54 -1.58
CA LYS A 71 6.94 6.08 -0.47
C LYS A 71 6.70 6.83 0.84
N THR A 72 5.88 7.88 0.83
CA THR A 72 5.62 8.67 2.03
C THR A 72 4.14 8.65 2.37
N SER A 73 3.83 8.81 3.66
CA SER A 73 2.44 8.85 4.10
C SER A 73 1.70 10.04 3.52
N GLU A 74 2.38 11.18 3.37
CA GLU A 74 1.78 12.40 2.80
C GLU A 74 1.37 12.21 1.35
N ASP A 75 2.26 11.66 0.54
CA ASP A 75 1.97 11.44 -0.89
C ASP A 75 0.87 10.40 -1.06
N THR A 76 0.88 9.34 -0.25
CA THR A 76 -0.14 8.30 -0.30
C THR A 76 -1.50 8.84 0.11
N ALA A 77 -1.55 9.63 1.18
CA ALA A 77 -2.79 10.24 1.65
C ALA A 77 -3.36 11.19 0.60
N GLN A 78 -2.50 11.97 -0.06
CA GLN A 78 -2.93 12.88 -1.12
C GLN A 78 -3.50 12.12 -2.31
N LEU A 79 -2.85 11.03 -2.72
CA LEU A 79 -3.35 10.19 -3.80
C LEU A 79 -4.73 9.63 -3.48
N VAL A 80 -4.90 9.06 -2.28
CA VAL A 80 -6.17 8.49 -1.86
C VAL A 80 -7.25 9.58 -1.82
N HIS A 81 -6.92 10.75 -1.29
CA HIS A 81 -7.86 11.86 -1.22
C HIS A 81 -8.30 12.30 -2.62
N LEU A 82 -7.37 12.42 -3.56
CA LEU A 82 -7.69 12.82 -4.92
C LEU A 82 -8.59 11.79 -5.62
N LEU A 83 -8.31 10.52 -5.42
CA LEU A 83 -9.11 9.46 -6.02
C LEU A 83 -10.54 9.47 -5.47
N LYS A 84 -10.69 9.62 -4.16
CA LYS A 84 -12.01 9.67 -3.52
C LYS A 84 -12.80 10.91 -3.94
N SER A 85 -12.12 12.04 -4.05
CA SER A 85 -12.78 13.32 -4.40
C SER A 85 -13.21 13.40 -5.85
N ASN A 86 -12.68 12.55 -6.71
CA ASN A 86 -12.93 12.60 -8.14
C ASN A 86 -13.67 11.37 -8.67
N GLN A 87 -14.30 10.61 -7.80
CA GLN A 87 -15.13 9.49 -8.21
C GLN A 87 -16.40 10.01 -8.90
N ILE A 88 -16.82 9.27 -9.91
CA ILE A 88 -18.05 9.59 -10.66
C ILE A 88 -19.26 9.05 -9.90
#